data_58b33924c3b5c7e63e19759100e70fc7
#
_entry.id   58b33924c3b5c7e63e19759100e70fc7
#
_cell.length_a   1.000
_cell.length_b   1.000
_cell.length_c   1.000
_cell.angle_alpha   90.00
_cell.angle_beta   90.00
_cell.angle_gamma   90.00
#
_symmetry.space_group_name_H-M   'P 1'
#
loop_
_entity.id
_entity.type
_entity.pdbx_description
1 polymer ?
#
loop_
_entity_poly.entity_id
_entity_poly.type
_entity_poly.pdbx_seq_one_letter_code
_entity_poly.pdbx_strand_id
1 'polypeptide(L)'
;MPIWGPAGEFAVFTVNHTASDEDWAALIAKRAKDFLLISHLVHQQAKRILNSETDAPTAELSPREKEALIQLSQGQSRAEVANALHISENTLRAYIDSARHKLGAMNVTHAVALALARGIIVPRGALPKY
;
A
#
# COMPACT_ATOMS: atom_id res chain seq x y z
N MET A 1 -4.15 -12.87 15.92
CA MET A 1 -4.85 -12.64 14.63
C MET A 1 -3.87 -12.06 13.62
N PRO A 2 -3.72 -12.66 12.45
CA PRO A 2 -2.90 -12.09 11.39
C PRO A 2 -3.60 -10.87 10.77
N ILE A 3 -2.83 -9.83 10.47
CA ILE A 3 -3.28 -8.60 9.82
C ILE A 3 -2.45 -8.44 8.56
N TRP A 4 -3.12 -8.35 7.41
CA TRP A 4 -2.49 -8.13 6.13
C TRP A 4 -2.73 -6.70 5.68
N GLY A 5 -1.66 -5.98 5.41
CA GLY A 5 -1.72 -4.64 4.83
C GLY A 5 -1.74 -4.67 3.30
N PRO A 6 -2.18 -3.58 2.65
CA PRO A 6 -2.34 -3.51 1.20
C PRO A 6 -1.03 -3.63 0.41
N ALA A 7 0.10 -3.39 1.04
CA ALA A 7 1.44 -3.51 0.45
C ALA A 7 2.15 -4.85 0.76
N GLY A 8 1.39 -5.88 1.16
CA GLY A 8 1.94 -7.18 1.56
C GLY A 8 2.55 -7.19 2.96
N GLU A 9 2.29 -6.17 3.74
CA GLU A 9 2.73 -6.08 5.13
C GLU A 9 2.01 -7.13 5.97
N PHE A 10 2.76 -7.75 6.85
CA PHE A 10 2.23 -8.75 7.77
C PHE A 10 2.46 -8.32 9.22
N ALA A 11 1.40 -8.31 10.00
CA ALA A 11 1.46 -8.08 11.44
C ALA A 11 0.64 -9.14 12.19
N VAL A 12 1.04 -9.43 13.41
CA VAL A 12 0.31 -10.34 14.28
C VAL A 12 -0.16 -9.58 15.51
N PHE A 13 -1.46 -9.57 15.72
CA PHE A 13 -2.06 -9.06 16.95
C PHE A 13 -2.37 -10.26 17.86
N THR A 14 -1.77 -10.27 19.06
CA THR A 14 -1.95 -11.34 20.03
C THR A 14 -2.61 -10.78 21.30
N VAL A 15 -3.64 -11.44 21.75
CA VAL A 15 -4.31 -11.16 23.03
C VAL A 15 -4.10 -12.35 23.96
N ASN A 16 -3.59 -12.10 25.16
CA ASN A 16 -3.40 -13.11 26.18
C ASN A 16 -4.45 -12.91 27.29
N HIS A 17 -4.92 -14.01 27.83
CA HIS A 17 -5.89 -14.02 28.92
C HIS A 17 -5.56 -15.14 29.92
N THR A 18 -5.94 -14.95 31.18
CA THR A 18 -5.71 -15.90 32.28
C THR A 18 -6.96 -16.67 32.71
N ALA A 19 -8.09 -16.50 31.98
CA ALA A 19 -9.32 -17.23 32.25
C ALA A 19 -9.31 -18.67 31.73
N SER A 20 -10.34 -19.46 32.08
CA SER A 20 -10.53 -20.80 31.56
C SER A 20 -10.74 -20.81 30.02
N ASP A 21 -10.50 -21.94 29.38
CA ASP A 21 -10.70 -22.10 27.93
C ASP A 21 -12.14 -21.83 27.50
N GLU A 22 -13.12 -22.18 28.36
CA GLU A 22 -14.54 -21.94 28.10
C GLU A 22 -14.89 -20.44 28.14
N ASP A 23 -14.41 -19.72 29.14
CA ASP A 23 -14.61 -18.28 29.28
C ASP A 23 -13.92 -17.53 28.14
N TRP A 24 -12.73 -18.00 27.74
CA TRP A 24 -12.00 -17.47 26.61
C TRP A 24 -12.75 -17.64 25.30
N ALA A 25 -13.28 -18.85 25.02
CA ALA A 25 -14.07 -19.11 23.82
C ALA A 25 -15.33 -18.24 23.76
N ALA A 26 -16.03 -18.09 24.89
CA ALA A 26 -17.20 -17.22 24.99
C ALA A 26 -16.86 -15.74 24.75
N LEU A 27 -15.74 -15.25 25.31
CA LEU A 27 -15.27 -13.89 25.12
C LEU A 27 -14.93 -13.63 23.64
N ILE A 28 -14.18 -14.53 23.00
CA ILE A 28 -13.82 -14.42 21.58
C ILE A 28 -15.07 -14.43 20.71
N ALA A 29 -16.01 -15.34 20.94
CA ALA A 29 -17.27 -15.40 20.16
C ALA A 29 -18.05 -14.08 20.24
N LYS A 30 -18.09 -13.46 21.43
CA LYS A 30 -18.82 -12.21 21.68
C LYS A 30 -18.09 -10.97 21.15
N ARG A 31 -16.75 -10.94 21.18
CA ARG A 31 -15.92 -9.76 20.94
C ARG A 31 -14.99 -9.85 19.73
N ALA A 32 -15.15 -10.88 18.90
CA ALA A 32 -14.27 -11.09 17.75
C ALA A 32 -14.18 -9.85 16.82
N LYS A 33 -15.32 -9.19 16.58
CA LYS A 33 -15.38 -7.98 15.74
C LYS A 33 -14.64 -6.80 16.38
N ASP A 34 -14.75 -6.66 17.70
CA ASP A 34 -14.07 -5.59 18.45
C ASP A 34 -12.55 -5.80 18.39
N PHE A 35 -12.09 -7.04 18.59
CA PHE A 35 -10.67 -7.38 18.48
C PHE A 35 -10.12 -7.15 17.07
N LEU A 36 -10.91 -7.49 16.04
CA LEU A 36 -10.53 -7.22 14.67
C LEU A 36 -10.38 -5.72 14.39
N LEU A 37 -11.35 -4.93 14.82
CA LEU A 37 -11.32 -3.47 14.68
C LEU A 37 -10.12 -2.85 15.42
N ILE A 38 -9.92 -3.22 16.68
CA ILE A 38 -8.81 -2.72 17.49
C ILE A 38 -7.47 -3.09 16.86
N SER A 39 -7.31 -4.33 16.38
CA SER A 39 -6.07 -4.78 15.75
C SER A 39 -5.73 -3.96 14.51
N HIS A 40 -6.72 -3.64 13.67
CA HIS A 40 -6.52 -2.77 12.52
C HIS A 40 -6.20 -1.32 12.89
N LEU A 41 -6.88 -0.76 13.88
CA LEU A 41 -6.62 0.60 14.36
C LEU A 41 -5.21 0.74 14.93
N VAL A 42 -4.78 -0.22 15.76
CA VAL A 42 -3.42 -0.25 16.33
C VAL A 42 -2.37 -0.39 15.21
N HIS A 43 -2.61 -1.26 14.25
CA HIS A 43 -1.71 -1.43 13.10
C HIS A 43 -1.59 -0.15 12.27
N GLN A 44 -2.70 0.51 11.96
CA GLN A 44 -2.69 1.79 11.25
C GLN A 44 -1.95 2.89 12.03
N GLN A 45 -2.15 2.96 13.34
CA GLN A 45 -1.48 3.95 14.17
C GLN A 45 0.03 3.68 14.27
N ALA A 46 0.43 2.42 14.41
CA ALA A 46 1.84 2.02 14.39
C ALA A 46 2.51 2.39 13.06
N LYS A 47 1.83 2.17 11.93
CA LYS A 47 2.33 2.60 10.61
C LYS A 47 2.51 4.11 10.53
N ARG A 48 1.58 4.91 11.06
CA ARG A 48 1.71 6.37 11.08
C ARG A 48 2.96 6.81 11.83
N ILE A 49 3.21 6.22 13.00
CA ILE A 49 4.37 6.56 13.83
C ILE A 49 5.67 6.15 13.12
N LEU A 50 5.74 4.93 12.62
CA LEU A 50 6.94 4.41 11.94
C LEU A 50 7.24 5.16 10.64
N ASN A 51 6.20 5.52 9.86
CA ASN A 51 6.38 6.28 8.63
C ASN A 51 6.76 7.74 8.89
N SER A 52 6.35 8.34 10.03
CA SER A 52 6.77 9.70 10.38
C SER A 52 8.25 9.81 10.72
N GLU A 53 8.91 8.72 11.09
CA GLU A 53 10.37 8.71 11.33
C GLU A 53 11.20 8.50 10.04
N THR A 54 10.56 8.02 8.96
CA THR A 54 11.21 7.78 7.65
C THR A 54 10.89 8.85 6.60
N ASP A 55 10.02 9.80 6.93
CA ASP A 55 9.67 10.90 6.04
C ASP A 55 10.73 12.01 6.03
N ALA A 56 11.73 11.83 5.17
CA ALA A 56 12.09 12.94 4.31
C ALA A 56 10.81 13.30 3.50
N PRO A 57 10.49 14.59 3.27
CA PRO A 57 9.25 14.98 2.59
C PRO A 57 9.25 14.44 1.16
N THR A 58 8.75 13.25 0.99
CA THR A 58 8.45 12.69 -0.32
C THR A 58 7.28 13.48 -0.84
N ALA A 59 7.56 14.39 -1.78
CA ALA A 59 6.51 15.15 -2.44
C ALA A 59 5.44 14.19 -2.94
N GLU A 60 4.19 14.45 -2.56
CA GLU A 60 3.08 13.55 -2.86
C GLU A 60 2.91 13.39 -4.38
N LEU A 61 2.75 12.15 -4.83
CA LEU A 61 2.53 11.89 -6.26
C LEU A 61 1.16 12.43 -6.68
N SER A 62 1.12 13.13 -7.81
CA SER A 62 -0.13 13.56 -8.41
C SER A 62 -0.97 12.36 -8.89
N PRO A 63 -2.29 12.51 -9.05
CA PRO A 63 -3.14 11.45 -9.60
C PRO A 63 -2.64 10.90 -10.94
N ARG A 64 -2.13 11.74 -11.82
CA ARG A 64 -1.60 11.35 -13.14
C ARG A 64 -0.28 10.58 -13.05
N GLU A 65 0.59 10.95 -12.12
CA GLU A 65 1.82 10.22 -11.84
C GLU A 65 1.52 8.82 -11.27
N LYS A 66 0.56 8.72 -10.34
CA LYS A 66 0.10 7.43 -9.80
C LYS A 66 -0.49 6.55 -10.90
N GLU A 67 -1.34 7.10 -11.75
CA GLU A 67 -1.99 6.38 -12.85
C GLU A 67 -0.97 5.84 -13.86
N ALA A 68 0.03 6.65 -14.21
CA ALA A 68 1.14 6.22 -15.08
C ALA A 68 1.93 5.05 -14.47
N LEU A 69 2.30 5.15 -13.19
CA LEU A 69 3.03 4.08 -12.51
C LEU A 69 2.21 2.80 -12.34
N ILE A 70 0.88 2.89 -12.11
CA ILE A 70 -0.01 1.73 -12.04
C ILE A 70 0.00 0.96 -13.35
N GLN A 71 -0.14 1.63 -14.48
CA GLN A 71 -0.15 0.97 -15.80
C GLN A 71 1.21 0.37 -16.15
N LEU A 72 2.31 1.05 -15.82
CA LEU A 72 3.65 0.49 -15.97
C LEU A 72 3.86 -0.74 -15.09
N SER A 73 3.31 -0.77 -13.87
CA SER A 73 3.38 -1.93 -12.98
C SER A 73 2.67 -3.17 -13.51
N GLN A 74 1.74 -2.98 -14.45
CA GLN A 74 1.02 -4.06 -15.14
C GLN A 74 1.76 -4.59 -16.38
N GLY A 75 2.96 -4.10 -16.65
CA GLY A 75 3.80 -4.54 -17.77
C GLY A 75 3.49 -3.86 -19.09
N GLN A 76 2.68 -2.79 -19.11
CA GLN A 76 2.40 -2.04 -20.33
C GLN A 76 3.64 -1.25 -20.77
N SER A 77 3.84 -1.16 -22.08
CA SER A 77 4.85 -0.30 -22.68
C SER A 77 4.49 1.18 -22.54
N ARG A 78 5.46 2.06 -22.68
CA ARG A 78 5.20 3.52 -22.60
C ARG A 78 4.21 3.99 -23.65
N ALA A 79 4.27 3.45 -24.87
CA ALA A 79 3.33 3.77 -25.94
C ALA A 79 1.89 3.35 -25.58
N GLU A 80 1.71 2.16 -25.01
CA GLU A 80 0.40 1.68 -24.55
C GLU A 80 -0.15 2.53 -23.42
N VAL A 81 0.70 2.90 -22.43
CA VAL A 81 0.29 3.77 -21.32
C VAL A 81 -0.08 5.16 -21.82
N ALA A 82 0.70 5.76 -22.71
CA ALA A 82 0.39 7.07 -23.28
C ALA A 82 -0.96 7.05 -24.03
N ASN A 83 -1.20 6.01 -24.81
CA ASN A 83 -2.47 5.78 -25.51
C ASN A 83 -3.64 5.62 -24.53
N ALA A 84 -3.49 4.79 -23.51
CA ALA A 84 -4.52 4.53 -22.51
C ALA A 84 -4.88 5.79 -21.69
N LEU A 85 -3.90 6.66 -21.44
CA LEU A 85 -4.10 7.93 -20.72
C LEU A 85 -4.49 9.10 -21.65
N HIS A 86 -4.57 8.88 -22.96
CA HIS A 86 -4.85 9.90 -23.97
C HIS A 86 -3.89 11.09 -23.91
N ILE A 87 -2.59 10.81 -23.75
CA ILE A 87 -1.51 11.81 -23.70
C ILE A 87 -0.38 11.44 -24.68
N SER A 88 0.50 12.40 -24.97
CA SER A 88 1.71 12.12 -25.74
C SER A 88 2.73 11.33 -24.92
N GLU A 89 3.61 10.59 -25.58
CA GLU A 89 4.72 9.89 -24.90
C GLU A 89 5.65 10.86 -24.19
N ASN A 90 5.83 12.08 -24.69
CA ASN A 90 6.62 13.11 -24.03
C ASN A 90 5.98 13.56 -22.72
N THR A 91 4.66 13.73 -22.71
CA THR A 91 3.91 14.06 -21.47
C THR A 91 4.00 12.92 -20.45
N LEU A 92 3.85 11.67 -20.90
CA LEU A 92 4.04 10.50 -20.06
C LEU A 92 5.44 10.45 -19.46
N ARG A 93 6.47 10.72 -20.27
CA ARG A 93 7.85 10.78 -19.79
C ARG A 93 8.02 11.82 -18.69
N ALA A 94 7.42 13.01 -18.84
CA ALA A 94 7.46 14.03 -17.82
C ALA A 94 6.81 13.56 -16.50
N TYR A 95 5.66 12.87 -16.56
CA TYR A 95 5.03 12.31 -15.35
C TYR A 95 5.89 11.24 -14.69
N ILE A 96 6.51 10.35 -15.47
CA ILE A 96 7.39 9.31 -14.97
C ILE A 96 8.64 9.92 -14.30
N ASP A 97 9.28 10.90 -14.93
CA ASP A 97 10.46 11.56 -14.40
C ASP A 97 10.14 12.34 -13.12
N SER A 98 9.00 13.04 -13.09
CA SER A 98 8.52 13.73 -11.89
C SER A 98 8.27 12.75 -10.73
N ALA A 99 7.56 11.65 -10.99
CA ALA A 99 7.31 10.62 -10.00
C ALA A 99 8.61 9.99 -9.49
N ARG A 100 9.56 9.71 -10.38
CA ARG A 100 10.88 9.19 -10.04
C ARG A 100 11.62 10.11 -9.09
N HIS A 101 11.65 11.41 -9.36
CA HIS A 101 12.28 12.40 -8.49
C HIS A 101 11.60 12.50 -7.12
N LYS A 102 10.27 12.54 -7.09
CA LYS A 102 9.48 12.60 -5.85
C LYS A 102 9.69 11.37 -4.96
N LEU A 103 9.88 10.21 -5.56
CA LEU A 103 10.13 8.94 -4.84
C LEU A 103 11.61 8.74 -4.46
N GLY A 104 12.52 9.55 -4.98
CA GLY A 104 13.96 9.34 -4.82
C GLY A 104 14.46 8.09 -5.54
N ALA A 105 13.82 7.71 -6.65
CA ALA A 105 14.14 6.51 -7.40
C ALA A 105 15.24 6.74 -8.44
N MET A 106 16.11 5.75 -8.62
CA MET A 106 17.20 5.82 -9.58
C MET A 106 16.75 5.63 -11.03
N ASN A 107 15.71 4.82 -11.24
CA ASN A 107 15.13 4.55 -12.56
C ASN A 107 13.62 4.26 -12.45
N VAL A 108 12.96 4.05 -13.59
CA VAL A 108 11.51 3.83 -13.64
C VAL A 108 11.09 2.54 -12.92
N THR A 109 11.84 1.46 -13.09
CA THR A 109 11.57 0.19 -12.41
C THR A 109 11.68 0.35 -10.90
N HIS A 110 12.69 1.07 -10.43
CA HIS A 110 12.85 1.38 -9.01
C HIS A 110 11.71 2.27 -8.50
N ALA A 111 11.25 3.24 -9.30
CA ALA A 111 10.10 4.09 -8.94
C ALA A 111 8.81 3.26 -8.77
N VAL A 112 8.54 2.34 -9.68
CA VAL A 112 7.40 1.40 -9.58
C VAL A 112 7.53 0.53 -8.34
N ALA A 113 8.70 -0.06 -8.09
CA ALA A 113 8.95 -0.91 -6.92
C ALA A 113 8.75 -0.14 -5.60
N LEU A 114 9.28 1.09 -5.49
CA LEU A 114 9.09 1.93 -4.31
C LEU A 114 7.63 2.34 -4.10
N ALA A 115 6.92 2.70 -5.18
CA ALA A 115 5.51 3.09 -5.10
C ALA A 115 4.64 1.91 -4.63
N LEU A 116 4.92 0.69 -5.09
CA LEU A 116 4.26 -0.54 -4.63
C LEU A 116 4.61 -0.85 -3.17
N ALA A 117 5.90 -0.84 -2.82
CA ALA A 117 6.38 -1.16 -1.47
C ALA A 117 5.82 -0.19 -0.41
N ARG A 118 5.68 1.09 -0.75
CA ARG A 118 5.11 2.12 0.13
C ARG A 118 3.58 2.17 0.10
N GLY A 119 2.91 1.33 -0.68
CA GLY A 119 1.45 1.32 -0.82
C GLY A 119 0.88 2.58 -1.46
N ILE A 120 1.70 3.37 -2.18
CA ILE A 120 1.27 4.58 -2.89
C ILE A 120 0.41 4.22 -4.10
N ILE A 121 0.75 3.10 -4.76
CA ILE A 121 -0.03 2.52 -5.85
C ILE A 121 -0.37 1.06 -5.53
N VAL A 122 -1.54 0.63 -6.01
CA VAL A 122 -1.99 -0.77 -5.93
C VAL A 122 -2.38 -1.21 -7.34
N PRO A 123 -1.78 -2.28 -7.89
CA PRO A 123 -2.14 -2.80 -9.20
C PRO A 123 -3.61 -3.25 -9.22
N ARG A 124 -4.33 -2.94 -10.28
CA ARG A 124 -5.70 -3.44 -10.45
C ARG A 124 -5.66 -4.97 -10.59
N GLY A 125 -6.36 -5.66 -9.71
CA GLY A 125 -6.40 -7.14 -9.68
C GLY A 125 -5.49 -7.79 -8.65
N ALA A 126 -4.70 -7.03 -7.89
CA ALA A 126 -3.87 -7.56 -6.80
C ALA A 126 -4.67 -7.85 -5.51
N LEU A 127 -5.94 -7.46 -5.44
CA LEU A 127 -6.80 -7.81 -4.32
C LEU A 127 -7.33 -9.23 -4.51
N PRO A 128 -7.15 -10.13 -3.53
CA PRO A 128 -7.78 -11.44 -3.58
C PRO A 128 -9.30 -11.26 -3.69
N LYS A 129 -9.90 -11.94 -4.67
CA LYS A 129 -11.36 -12.06 -4.74
C LYS A 129 -11.78 -12.98 -3.59
N TYR A 130 -12.35 -12.40 -2.55
CA TYR A 130 -13.03 -13.17 -1.51
C TYR A 130 -14.44 -13.55 -1.99
#